data_df895a21576cdfe7fc272b16031a7f0b
#
_entry.id   df895a21576cdfe7fc272b16031a7f0b
#
_cell.length_a   1.000
_cell.length_b   1.000
_cell.length_c   1.000
_cell.angle_alpha   90.00
_cell.angle_beta   90.00
_cell.angle_gamma   90.00
#
_symmetry.space_group_name_H-M   'P 1'
#
loop_
_entity.id
_entity.type
_entity.pdbx_description
1 polymer ?
#
loop_
_entity_poly.entity_id
_entity_poly.type
_entity_poly.pdbx_seq_one_letter_code
_entity_poly.pdbx_strand_id
1 'polypeptide(L)'
;MRQDTIHINDLSIGYRTKNDTKLVASHIQARIYSGELTCLLGANGVGKSTLLRTLSAFQQKLGGEIAVLGRDMDSYSDKELSTTIGVVLTEKCDIRNMSVRELVEMGRSPYTGFWGRLDKEDKQVVEESIALVRIENLASRMVYTLSDGERQKVMFAKALAQETPVIFLDEPTAFLDFPSKVEIMQLLHHLTRSTNKTIFLSTHDLELALQIADKIWLMDRTNGITPGTPEDLALSGHLSGFFARKGIVFDTETGLFRIDNRYSKEIRLIGHGQKYAMVRKALQR
;
A
#
# COMPACT_ATOMS: atom_id res chain seq x y z
N MET A 1 -20.00 -2.20 13.21
CA MET A 1 -18.70 -1.69 13.72
C MET A 1 -17.62 -2.25 12.82
N ARG A 2 -16.63 -1.44 12.39
CA ARG A 2 -15.47 -1.94 11.64
C ARG A 2 -14.63 -2.81 12.58
N GLN A 3 -14.23 -3.97 12.14
CA GLN A 3 -13.42 -4.89 12.91
C GLN A 3 -11.96 -4.43 12.90
N ASP A 4 -11.32 -4.40 14.06
CA ASP A 4 -9.88 -4.15 14.21
C ASP A 4 -9.13 -5.35 13.62
N THR A 5 -8.44 -5.15 12.50
CA THR A 5 -7.75 -6.23 11.78
C THR A 5 -6.31 -6.35 12.22
N ILE A 6 -5.62 -5.21 12.37
CA ILE A 6 -4.25 -5.16 12.90
C ILE A 6 -4.19 -4.09 13.98
N HIS A 7 -3.67 -4.49 15.12
CA HIS A 7 -3.40 -3.61 16.26
C HIS A 7 -1.91 -3.65 16.58
N ILE A 8 -1.30 -2.48 16.62
CA ILE A 8 0.12 -2.29 16.91
C ILE A 8 0.24 -1.50 18.19
N ASN A 9 1.01 -2.03 19.15
CA ASN A 9 1.25 -1.40 20.44
C ASN A 9 2.75 -1.36 20.72
N ASP A 10 3.27 -0.14 20.90
CA ASP A 10 4.68 0.14 21.24
C ASP A 10 5.72 -0.60 20.37
N LEU A 11 5.40 -0.77 19.06
CA LEU A 11 6.21 -1.56 18.15
C LEU A 11 7.54 -0.85 17.83
N SER A 12 8.62 -1.62 17.93
CA SER A 12 9.96 -1.26 17.48
C SER A 12 10.40 -2.15 16.33
N ILE A 13 10.85 -1.52 15.23
CA ILE A 13 11.28 -2.19 14.01
C ILE A 13 12.73 -1.85 13.66
N GLY A 14 13.40 -2.78 13.01
CA GLY A 14 14.80 -2.61 12.62
C GLY A 14 15.45 -3.93 12.26
N TYR A 15 16.77 -3.95 12.28
CA TYR A 15 17.56 -5.10 11.88
C TYR A 15 18.45 -5.55 13.04
N ARG A 16 18.44 -6.85 13.32
CA ARG A 16 19.34 -7.47 14.31
C ARG A 16 20.39 -8.27 13.56
N THR A 17 21.65 -7.92 13.74
CA THR A 17 22.80 -8.70 13.30
C THR A 17 23.46 -9.39 14.50
N LYS A 18 24.43 -10.27 14.27
CA LYS A 18 25.14 -10.96 15.35
C LYS A 18 25.79 -9.99 16.36
N ASN A 19 26.21 -8.81 15.92
CA ASN A 19 27.02 -7.87 16.72
C ASN A 19 26.33 -6.50 16.92
N ASP A 20 25.19 -6.24 16.27
CA ASP A 20 24.56 -4.91 16.31
C ASP A 20 23.05 -4.99 16.10
N THR A 21 22.34 -4.00 16.65
CA THR A 21 20.90 -3.81 16.45
C THR A 21 20.67 -2.42 15.89
N LYS A 22 20.28 -2.34 14.61
CA LYS A 22 19.93 -1.07 13.95
C LYS A 22 18.45 -0.82 14.12
N LEU A 23 18.09 0.10 15.00
CA LEU A 23 16.71 0.60 15.16
C LEU A 23 16.35 1.48 13.96
N VAL A 24 15.17 1.25 13.36
CA VAL A 24 14.62 2.04 12.25
C VAL A 24 13.52 2.96 12.76
N ALA A 25 12.59 2.45 13.55
CA ALA A 25 11.56 3.22 14.24
C ALA A 25 11.13 2.51 15.52
N SER A 26 10.62 3.25 16.48
CA SER A 26 10.14 2.75 17.78
C SER A 26 8.86 3.45 18.22
N HIS A 27 8.23 2.92 19.26
CA HIS A 27 7.00 3.45 19.85
C HIS A 27 5.86 3.64 18.86
N ILE A 28 5.78 2.73 17.85
CA ILE A 28 4.72 2.77 16.85
C ILE A 28 3.44 2.28 17.50
N GLN A 29 2.39 3.13 17.44
CA GLN A 29 1.03 2.79 17.86
C GLN A 29 0.09 3.09 16.70
N ALA A 30 -0.63 2.10 16.20
CA ALA A 30 -1.55 2.28 15.10
C ALA A 30 -2.54 1.11 14.97
N ARG A 31 -3.62 1.33 14.21
CA ARG A 31 -4.64 0.31 13.90
C ARG A 31 -5.01 0.34 12.44
N ILE A 32 -5.30 -0.82 11.89
CA ILE A 32 -5.84 -1.01 10.55
C ILE A 32 -7.16 -1.77 10.69
N TYR A 33 -8.19 -1.32 9.97
CA TYR A 33 -9.54 -1.86 10.06
C TYR A 33 -9.94 -2.63 8.80
N SER A 34 -10.90 -3.55 8.96
CA SER A 34 -11.46 -4.31 7.84
C SER A 34 -12.15 -3.41 6.81
N GLY A 35 -12.01 -3.75 5.53
CA GLY A 35 -12.62 -3.01 4.43
C GLY A 35 -12.03 -1.62 4.20
N GLU A 36 -10.83 -1.33 4.75
CA GLU A 36 -10.12 -0.06 4.55
C GLU A 36 -8.90 -0.24 3.66
N LEU A 37 -8.69 0.76 2.77
CA LEU A 37 -7.45 0.98 2.06
C LEU A 37 -6.58 1.95 2.86
N THR A 38 -5.52 1.45 3.47
CA THR A 38 -4.55 2.26 4.23
C THR A 38 -3.27 2.45 3.44
N CYS A 39 -2.84 3.70 3.23
CA CYS A 39 -1.61 4.05 2.54
C CYS A 39 -0.53 4.52 3.52
N LEU A 40 0.64 3.88 3.50
CA LEU A 40 1.84 4.29 4.22
C LEU A 40 2.67 5.23 3.36
N LEU A 41 2.76 6.48 3.77
CA LEU A 41 3.54 7.52 3.13
C LEU A 41 4.79 7.84 3.95
N GLY A 42 5.88 8.14 3.27
CA GLY A 42 7.13 8.52 3.93
C GLY A 42 8.26 8.70 2.94
N ALA A 43 9.32 9.38 3.36
CA ALA A 43 10.51 9.55 2.53
C ALA A 43 11.19 8.21 2.21
N ASN A 44 11.98 8.18 1.13
CA ASN A 44 12.79 7.00 0.83
C ASN A 44 13.79 6.75 1.97
N GLY A 45 13.92 5.47 2.35
CA GLY A 45 14.80 5.05 3.45
C GLY A 45 14.31 5.42 4.86
N VAL A 46 13.05 5.83 5.04
CA VAL A 46 12.47 6.09 6.37
C VAL A 46 12.12 4.81 7.13
N GLY A 47 11.93 3.69 6.40
CA GLY A 47 11.62 2.39 7.00
C GLY A 47 10.28 1.79 6.58
N LYS A 48 9.61 2.30 5.52
CA LYS A 48 8.31 1.79 5.03
C LYS A 48 8.33 0.28 4.77
N SER A 49 9.27 -0.18 3.95
CA SER A 49 9.40 -1.62 3.64
C SER A 49 9.82 -2.44 4.86
N THR A 50 10.59 -1.86 5.80
CA THR A 50 10.92 -2.53 7.07
C THR A 50 9.65 -2.74 7.92
N LEU A 51 8.81 -1.70 8.04
CA LEU A 51 7.54 -1.80 8.74
C LEU A 51 6.64 -2.85 8.08
N LEU A 52 6.47 -2.77 6.76
CA LEU A 52 5.62 -3.69 6.01
C LEU A 52 6.10 -5.14 6.16
N ARG A 53 7.41 -5.40 6.05
CA ARG A 53 7.99 -6.73 6.29
C ARG A 53 7.78 -7.21 7.72
N THR A 54 7.83 -6.31 8.71
CA THR A 54 7.57 -6.66 10.11
C THR A 54 6.10 -7.00 10.33
N LEU A 55 5.17 -6.21 9.77
CA LEU A 55 3.72 -6.46 9.86
C LEU A 55 3.27 -7.72 9.10
N SER A 56 4.04 -8.15 8.10
CA SER A 56 3.79 -9.38 7.34
C SER A 56 4.56 -10.60 7.86
N ALA A 57 5.20 -10.50 9.01
CA ALA A 57 6.01 -11.54 9.63
C ALA A 57 7.25 -11.99 8.83
N PHE A 58 7.62 -11.29 7.74
CA PHE A 58 8.87 -11.57 7.00
C PHE A 58 10.12 -11.07 7.72
N GLN A 59 9.95 -10.22 8.72
CA GLN A 59 11.02 -9.70 9.56
C GLN A 59 10.58 -9.67 11.02
N GLN A 60 11.43 -10.14 11.90
CA GLN A 60 11.15 -10.09 13.34
C GLN A 60 11.12 -8.65 13.84
N LYS A 61 10.13 -8.34 14.69
CA LYS A 61 10.09 -7.10 15.46
C LYS A 61 11.25 -7.04 16.45
N LEU A 62 11.68 -5.84 16.79
CA LEU A 62 12.69 -5.61 17.84
C LEU A 62 12.06 -5.50 19.23
N GLY A 63 10.79 -5.12 19.33
CA GLY A 63 10.02 -5.00 20.55
C GLY A 63 8.57 -4.61 20.27
N GLY A 64 7.73 -4.58 21.30
CA GLY A 64 6.32 -4.27 21.21
C GLY A 64 5.44 -5.44 20.76
N GLU A 65 4.17 -5.14 20.46
CA GLU A 65 3.15 -6.15 20.18
C GLU A 65 2.47 -5.86 18.83
N ILE A 66 2.14 -6.92 18.10
CA ILE A 66 1.32 -6.88 16.89
C ILE A 66 0.24 -7.94 17.06
N ALA A 67 -1.02 -7.51 17.10
CA ALA A 67 -2.15 -8.41 17.04
C ALA A 67 -2.79 -8.39 15.64
N VAL A 68 -3.06 -9.56 15.10
CA VAL A 68 -3.74 -9.76 13.81
C VAL A 68 -5.05 -10.47 14.09
N LEU A 69 -6.17 -9.88 13.67
CA LEU A 69 -7.52 -10.40 13.94
C LEU A 69 -7.76 -10.70 15.44
N GLY A 70 -7.21 -9.85 16.31
CA GLY A 70 -7.35 -9.97 17.78
C GLY A 70 -6.45 -11.02 18.45
N ARG A 71 -5.56 -11.68 17.70
CA ARG A 71 -4.60 -12.67 18.21
C ARG A 71 -3.17 -12.18 18.02
N ASP A 72 -2.29 -12.40 19.02
CA ASP A 72 -0.86 -12.06 18.91
C ASP A 72 -0.22 -12.75 17.70
N MET A 73 0.48 -11.97 16.87
CA MET A 73 1.12 -12.44 15.66
C MET A 73 2.17 -13.53 15.92
N ASP A 74 2.90 -13.47 17.03
CA ASP A 74 3.92 -14.47 17.39
C ASP A 74 3.32 -15.83 17.77
N SER A 75 2.00 -15.89 17.98
CA SER A 75 1.27 -17.14 18.29
C SER A 75 0.78 -17.88 17.06
N TYR A 76 0.91 -17.30 15.87
CA TYR A 76 0.53 -17.94 14.62
C TYR A 76 1.64 -18.88 14.13
N SER A 77 1.26 -20.05 13.62
CA SER A 77 2.15 -20.88 12.80
C SER A 77 2.33 -20.28 11.41
N ASP A 78 3.40 -20.65 10.69
CA ASP A 78 3.65 -20.20 9.31
C ASP A 78 2.47 -20.52 8.39
N LYS A 79 1.82 -21.68 8.58
CA LYS A 79 0.64 -22.05 7.81
C LYS A 79 -0.55 -21.13 8.10
N GLU A 80 -0.83 -20.82 9.35
CA GLU A 80 -1.90 -19.89 9.72
C GLU A 80 -1.60 -18.47 9.18
N LEU A 81 -0.36 -17.99 9.27
CA LEU A 81 0.04 -16.70 8.70
C LEU A 81 -0.18 -16.68 7.19
N SER A 82 0.18 -17.77 6.48
CA SER A 82 0.00 -17.83 5.02
C SER A 82 -1.46 -17.84 4.57
N THR A 83 -2.41 -18.19 5.44
CA THR A 83 -3.85 -18.08 5.18
C THR A 83 -4.48 -16.80 5.76
N THR A 84 -3.71 -16.01 6.50
CA THR A 84 -4.18 -14.77 7.14
C THR A 84 -3.65 -13.53 6.44
N ILE A 85 -2.39 -13.55 5.97
CA ILE A 85 -1.70 -12.40 5.39
C ILE A 85 -1.18 -12.75 4.00
N GLY A 86 -1.68 -12.02 2.99
CA GLY A 86 -1.14 -12.02 1.63
C GLY A 86 -0.15 -10.88 1.46
N VAL A 87 0.91 -11.09 0.67
CA VAL A 87 1.95 -10.07 0.45
C VAL A 87 2.31 -9.98 -1.02
N VAL A 88 2.37 -8.75 -1.54
CA VAL A 88 2.91 -8.43 -2.87
C VAL A 88 4.09 -7.47 -2.68
N LEU A 89 5.28 -7.93 -3.06
CA LEU A 89 6.51 -7.15 -2.98
C LEU A 89 6.82 -6.47 -4.32
N THR A 90 7.57 -5.38 -4.25
CA THR A 90 8.01 -4.60 -5.44
C THR A 90 9.04 -5.34 -6.30
N GLU A 91 9.65 -6.41 -5.80
CA GLU A 91 10.71 -7.14 -6.49
C GLU A 91 10.20 -7.74 -7.81
N LYS A 92 10.88 -7.41 -8.92
CA LYS A 92 10.59 -8.00 -10.21
C LYS A 92 11.06 -9.45 -10.21
N CYS A 93 10.13 -10.38 -10.09
CA CYS A 93 10.43 -11.81 -10.31
C CYS A 93 10.57 -12.06 -11.82
N ASP A 94 11.72 -12.57 -12.26
CA ASP A 94 11.93 -13.02 -13.65
C ASP A 94 11.27 -14.40 -13.85
N ILE A 95 9.96 -14.39 -14.06
CA ILE A 95 9.15 -15.61 -14.24
C ILE A 95 9.07 -15.90 -15.75
N ARG A 96 9.89 -16.84 -16.26
CA ARG A 96 10.03 -17.07 -17.70
C ARG A 96 9.07 -18.12 -18.26
N ASN A 97 8.82 -19.20 -17.58
CA ASN A 97 8.11 -20.37 -18.14
C ASN A 97 6.79 -20.64 -17.41
N MET A 98 6.00 -19.60 -17.21
CA MET A 98 4.74 -19.70 -16.48
C MET A 98 3.70 -18.81 -17.14
N SER A 99 2.50 -19.32 -17.35
CA SER A 99 1.35 -18.54 -17.77
C SER A 99 0.79 -17.70 -16.61
N VAL A 100 -0.03 -16.71 -16.94
CA VAL A 100 -0.75 -15.90 -15.95
C VAL A 100 -1.57 -16.78 -15.02
N ARG A 101 -2.32 -17.75 -15.57
CA ARG A 101 -3.13 -18.69 -14.80
C ARG A 101 -2.30 -19.47 -13.80
N GLU A 102 -1.21 -20.10 -14.24
CA GLU A 102 -0.32 -20.86 -13.37
C GLU A 102 0.28 -19.99 -12.24
N LEU A 103 0.60 -18.71 -12.53
CA LEU A 103 1.07 -17.81 -11.50
C LEU A 103 -0.01 -17.48 -10.46
N VAL A 104 -1.27 -17.31 -10.89
CA VAL A 104 -2.40 -17.08 -9.97
C VAL A 104 -2.69 -18.34 -9.16
N GLU A 105 -2.61 -19.52 -9.77
CA GLU A 105 -2.75 -20.83 -9.09
C GLU A 105 -1.76 -21.00 -7.93
N MET A 106 -0.56 -20.43 -8.01
CA MET A 106 0.39 -20.43 -6.91
C MET A 106 -0.15 -19.73 -5.64
N GLY A 107 -1.15 -18.86 -5.77
CA GLY A 107 -1.84 -18.27 -4.63
C GLY A 107 -2.55 -19.31 -3.75
N ARG A 108 -2.88 -20.48 -4.31
CA ARG A 108 -3.52 -21.58 -3.60
C ARG A 108 -2.55 -22.48 -2.81
N SER A 109 -1.23 -22.22 -2.89
CA SER A 109 -0.20 -23.02 -2.20
C SER A 109 -0.49 -23.32 -0.73
N PRO A 110 -1.04 -22.41 0.10
CA PRO A 110 -1.34 -22.69 1.51
C PRO A 110 -2.43 -23.75 1.71
N TYR A 111 -3.28 -23.98 0.70
CA TYR A 111 -4.42 -24.89 0.75
C TYR A 111 -4.13 -26.24 0.09
N THR A 112 -3.15 -26.30 -0.81
CA THR A 112 -2.79 -27.53 -1.50
C THR A 112 -1.89 -28.41 -0.64
N GLY A 113 -1.98 -29.75 -0.84
CA GLY A 113 -1.08 -30.69 -0.21
C GLY A 113 0.32 -30.70 -0.84
N PHE A 114 1.17 -31.65 -0.42
CA PHE A 114 2.57 -31.79 -0.86
C PHE A 114 2.74 -31.81 -2.40
N TRP A 115 1.78 -32.35 -3.13
CA TRP A 115 1.81 -32.44 -4.59
C TRP A 115 1.29 -31.19 -5.32
N GLY A 116 0.88 -30.15 -4.61
CA GLY A 116 0.39 -28.90 -5.21
C GLY A 116 -0.83 -29.04 -6.12
N ARG A 117 -1.61 -30.12 -5.99
CA ARG A 117 -2.78 -30.37 -6.84
C ARG A 117 -3.94 -29.49 -6.42
N LEU A 118 -4.46 -28.73 -7.37
CA LEU A 118 -5.66 -27.91 -7.21
C LEU A 118 -6.91 -28.78 -7.36
N ASP A 119 -7.83 -28.66 -6.44
CA ASP A 119 -9.16 -29.24 -6.54
C ASP A 119 -10.12 -28.34 -7.36
N LYS A 120 -11.40 -28.65 -7.35
CA LYS A 120 -12.41 -27.90 -8.11
C LYS A 120 -12.66 -26.51 -7.49
N GLU A 121 -12.63 -26.41 -6.18
CA GLU A 121 -12.84 -25.17 -5.43
C GLU A 121 -11.64 -24.22 -5.64
N ASP A 122 -10.41 -24.72 -5.53
CA ASP A 122 -9.20 -23.96 -5.83
C ASP A 122 -9.23 -23.34 -7.22
N LYS A 123 -9.63 -24.12 -8.24
CA LYS A 123 -9.74 -23.64 -9.62
C LYS A 123 -10.79 -22.54 -9.76
N GLN A 124 -11.91 -22.66 -9.07
CA GLN A 124 -12.95 -21.64 -9.07
C GLN A 124 -12.42 -20.34 -8.45
N VAL A 125 -11.75 -20.40 -7.30
CA VAL A 125 -11.11 -19.22 -6.65
C VAL A 125 -10.10 -18.54 -7.57
N VAL A 126 -9.33 -19.30 -8.33
CA VAL A 126 -8.39 -18.77 -9.33
C VAL A 126 -9.13 -17.99 -10.42
N GLU A 127 -10.20 -18.56 -11.01
CA GLU A 127 -10.99 -17.88 -12.05
C GLU A 127 -11.64 -16.60 -11.51
N GLU A 128 -12.23 -16.66 -10.32
CA GLU A 128 -12.82 -15.49 -9.65
C GLU A 128 -11.78 -14.40 -9.39
N SER A 129 -10.58 -14.78 -8.95
CA SER A 129 -9.48 -13.83 -8.72
C SER A 129 -9.01 -13.16 -10.00
N ILE A 130 -8.93 -13.91 -11.12
CA ILE A 130 -8.60 -13.37 -12.44
C ILE A 130 -9.67 -12.38 -12.91
N ALA A 131 -10.95 -12.73 -12.73
CA ALA A 131 -12.08 -11.87 -13.11
C ALA A 131 -12.15 -10.58 -12.26
N LEU A 132 -11.89 -10.67 -10.95
CA LEU A 132 -11.89 -9.51 -10.04
C LEU A 132 -10.89 -8.41 -10.47
N VAL A 133 -9.76 -8.79 -11.04
CA VAL A 133 -8.75 -7.84 -11.53
C VAL A 133 -8.84 -7.58 -13.05
N ARG A 134 -9.85 -8.17 -13.72
CA ARG A 134 -10.17 -7.96 -15.14
C ARG A 134 -9.02 -8.32 -16.09
N ILE A 135 -8.44 -9.50 -15.91
CA ILE A 135 -7.34 -10.02 -16.76
C ILE A 135 -7.65 -11.37 -17.41
N GLU A 136 -8.92 -11.71 -17.61
CA GLU A 136 -9.36 -12.98 -18.20
C GLU A 136 -8.71 -13.21 -19.58
N ASN A 137 -8.59 -12.15 -20.37
CA ASN A 137 -7.95 -12.17 -21.69
C ASN A 137 -6.43 -12.44 -21.65
N LEU A 138 -5.82 -12.33 -20.48
CA LEU A 138 -4.39 -12.56 -20.28
C LEU A 138 -4.09 -13.95 -19.72
N ALA A 139 -5.10 -14.71 -19.26
CA ALA A 139 -4.93 -15.92 -18.46
C ALA A 139 -4.01 -16.99 -19.10
N SER A 140 -4.02 -17.12 -20.42
CA SER A 140 -3.17 -18.06 -21.18
C SER A 140 -1.83 -17.45 -21.63
N ARG A 141 -1.59 -16.15 -21.44
CA ARG A 141 -0.33 -15.51 -21.86
C ARG A 141 0.80 -15.86 -20.89
N MET A 142 2.01 -15.89 -21.41
CA MET A 142 3.22 -16.04 -20.59
C MET A 142 3.52 -14.75 -19.83
N VAL A 143 3.86 -14.85 -18.54
CA VAL A 143 4.10 -13.72 -17.63
C VAL A 143 5.18 -12.77 -18.15
N TYR A 144 6.24 -13.30 -18.79
CA TYR A 144 7.33 -12.47 -19.34
C TYR A 144 6.91 -11.58 -20.52
N THR A 145 5.74 -11.85 -21.16
CA THR A 145 5.21 -11.05 -22.28
C THR A 145 4.33 -9.88 -21.86
N LEU A 146 4.10 -9.74 -20.55
CA LEU A 146 3.20 -8.73 -20.00
C LEU A 146 3.91 -7.39 -19.81
N SER A 147 3.16 -6.30 -19.96
CA SER A 147 3.55 -4.98 -19.50
C SER A 147 3.67 -4.96 -17.96
N ASP A 148 4.36 -3.97 -17.40
CA ASP A 148 4.50 -3.85 -15.94
C ASP A 148 3.14 -3.70 -15.24
N GLY A 149 2.19 -2.95 -15.83
CA GLY A 149 0.82 -2.82 -15.30
C GLY A 149 0.01 -4.12 -15.35
N GLU A 150 0.06 -4.86 -16.47
CA GLU A 150 -0.57 -6.17 -16.58
C GLU A 150 0.02 -7.15 -15.57
N ARG A 151 1.34 -7.17 -15.44
CA ARG A 151 2.05 -8.02 -14.46
C ARG A 151 1.62 -7.70 -13.03
N GLN A 152 1.47 -6.41 -12.71
CA GLN A 152 1.03 -5.98 -11.39
C GLN A 152 -0.39 -6.49 -11.08
N LYS A 153 -1.32 -6.42 -12.04
CA LYS A 153 -2.66 -7.01 -11.89
C LYS A 153 -2.60 -8.52 -11.65
N VAL A 154 -1.71 -9.24 -12.33
CA VAL A 154 -1.52 -10.68 -12.12
C VAL A 154 -1.02 -10.97 -10.69
N MET A 155 -0.11 -10.16 -10.16
CA MET A 155 0.34 -10.30 -8.76
C MET A 155 -0.79 -10.06 -7.76
N PHE A 156 -1.72 -9.15 -8.07
CA PHE A 156 -2.93 -8.97 -7.25
C PHE A 156 -3.88 -10.16 -7.36
N ALA A 157 -4.12 -10.69 -8.56
CA ALA A 157 -4.91 -11.90 -8.73
C ALA A 157 -4.35 -13.07 -7.90
N LYS A 158 -3.01 -13.26 -7.93
CA LYS A 158 -2.32 -14.24 -7.09
C LYS A 158 -2.57 -14.01 -5.59
N ALA A 159 -2.46 -12.77 -5.11
CA ALA A 159 -2.71 -12.44 -3.71
C ALA A 159 -4.18 -12.60 -3.32
N LEU A 160 -5.13 -12.33 -4.24
CA LEU A 160 -6.56 -12.57 -4.04
C LEU A 160 -6.88 -14.06 -3.97
N ALA A 161 -6.26 -14.88 -4.84
CA ALA A 161 -6.41 -16.34 -4.86
C ALA A 161 -5.94 -17.00 -3.55
N GLN A 162 -5.09 -16.33 -2.79
CA GLN A 162 -4.69 -16.77 -1.45
C GLN A 162 -5.81 -16.60 -0.41
N GLU A 163 -6.91 -15.88 -0.74
CA GLU A 163 -8.09 -15.65 0.11
C GLU A 163 -7.82 -15.07 1.50
N THR A 164 -6.69 -14.47 1.71
CA THR A 164 -6.33 -13.87 3.00
C THR A 164 -7.21 -12.66 3.33
N PRO A 165 -7.61 -12.43 4.60
CA PRO A 165 -8.33 -11.23 5.03
C PRO A 165 -7.48 -9.96 4.98
N VAL A 166 -6.15 -10.09 5.03
CA VAL A 166 -5.19 -8.98 5.02
C VAL A 166 -4.27 -9.10 3.82
N ILE A 167 -4.05 -8.00 3.10
CA ILE A 167 -3.09 -7.92 1.98
C ILE A 167 -2.17 -6.73 2.20
N PHE A 168 -0.86 -7.02 2.25
CA PHE A 168 0.19 -6.02 2.27
C PHE A 168 0.81 -5.85 0.89
N LEU A 169 0.99 -4.59 0.44
CA LEU A 169 1.57 -4.27 -0.87
C LEU A 169 2.73 -3.28 -0.67
N ASP A 170 3.93 -3.67 -1.10
CA ASP A 170 5.08 -2.77 -1.06
C ASP A 170 5.22 -2.06 -2.40
N GLU A 171 4.94 -0.75 -2.43
CA GLU A 171 5.01 0.13 -3.60
C GLU A 171 4.33 -0.44 -4.88
N PRO A 172 3.04 -0.83 -4.83
CA PRO A 172 2.37 -1.54 -5.92
C PRO A 172 2.25 -0.74 -7.22
N THR A 173 2.48 0.57 -7.19
CA THR A 173 2.45 1.47 -8.34
C THR A 173 3.83 1.85 -8.86
N ALA A 174 4.91 1.26 -8.31
CA ALA A 174 6.26 1.54 -8.76
C ALA A 174 6.44 1.17 -10.25
N PHE A 175 7.18 2.00 -10.98
CA PHE A 175 7.51 1.83 -12.39
C PHE A 175 6.33 1.90 -13.38
N LEU A 176 5.12 2.26 -12.92
CA LEU A 176 3.96 2.42 -13.78
C LEU A 176 3.84 3.87 -14.26
N ASP A 177 3.25 4.05 -15.45
CA ASP A 177 2.81 5.36 -15.92
C ASP A 177 1.58 5.85 -15.13
N PHE A 178 1.28 7.13 -15.20
CA PHE A 178 0.23 7.74 -14.39
C PHE A 178 -1.16 7.08 -14.60
N PRO A 179 -1.64 6.82 -15.83
CA PRO A 179 -2.91 6.12 -16.04
C PRO A 179 -2.96 4.74 -15.38
N SER A 180 -1.91 3.94 -15.51
CA SER A 180 -1.81 2.61 -14.88
C SER A 180 -1.80 2.70 -13.36
N LYS A 181 -1.14 3.70 -12.77
CA LYS A 181 -1.18 3.95 -11.32
C LYS A 181 -2.59 4.23 -10.83
N VAL A 182 -3.32 5.11 -11.53
CA VAL A 182 -4.71 5.43 -11.20
C VAL A 182 -5.58 4.18 -11.27
N GLU A 183 -5.46 3.39 -12.34
CA GLU A 183 -6.22 2.15 -12.52
C GLU A 183 -5.96 1.16 -11.37
N ILE A 184 -4.70 0.96 -11.00
CA ILE A 184 -4.31 0.07 -9.90
C ILE A 184 -4.88 0.57 -8.56
N MET A 185 -4.75 1.84 -8.25
CA MET A 185 -5.27 2.39 -6.99
C MET A 185 -6.80 2.30 -6.90
N GLN A 186 -7.51 2.55 -8.01
CA GLN A 186 -8.96 2.37 -8.09
C GLN A 186 -9.36 0.91 -7.92
N LEU A 187 -8.62 -0.03 -8.52
CA LEU A 187 -8.82 -1.46 -8.35
C LEU A 187 -8.67 -1.86 -6.88
N LEU A 188 -7.59 -1.45 -6.21
CA LEU A 188 -7.35 -1.76 -4.80
C LEU A 188 -8.46 -1.21 -3.90
N HIS A 189 -8.88 0.03 -4.11
CA HIS A 189 -9.99 0.63 -3.38
C HIS A 189 -11.31 -0.12 -3.62
N HIS A 190 -11.61 -0.51 -4.87
CA HIS A 190 -12.78 -1.32 -5.19
C HIS A 190 -12.74 -2.69 -4.48
N LEU A 191 -11.58 -3.33 -4.47
CA LEU A 191 -11.40 -4.63 -3.81
C LEU A 191 -11.65 -4.56 -2.29
N THR A 192 -11.21 -3.50 -1.60
CA THR A 192 -11.51 -3.36 -0.17
C THR A 192 -13.01 -3.30 0.09
N ARG A 193 -13.76 -2.63 -0.78
CA ARG A 193 -15.22 -2.47 -0.64
C ARG A 193 -16.00 -3.72 -1.01
N SER A 194 -15.62 -4.38 -2.11
CA SER A 194 -16.35 -5.55 -2.63
C SER A 194 -16.06 -6.84 -1.88
N THR A 195 -14.85 -6.98 -1.31
CA THR A 195 -14.42 -8.21 -0.62
C THR A 195 -14.27 -8.06 0.89
N ASN A 196 -14.47 -6.85 1.43
CA ASN A 196 -14.22 -6.52 2.83
C ASN A 196 -12.80 -6.85 3.33
N LYS A 197 -11.83 -7.01 2.40
CA LYS A 197 -10.44 -7.26 2.76
C LYS A 197 -9.77 -6.00 3.28
N THR A 198 -8.81 -6.17 4.15
CA THR A 198 -7.92 -5.10 4.62
C THR A 198 -6.76 -4.99 3.66
N ILE A 199 -6.57 -3.84 3.03
CA ILE A 199 -5.42 -3.59 2.16
C ILE A 199 -4.57 -2.47 2.77
N PHE A 200 -3.31 -2.80 3.01
CA PHE A 200 -2.29 -1.84 3.48
C PHE A 200 -1.16 -1.77 2.46
N LEU A 201 -0.87 -0.60 1.96
CA LEU A 201 0.18 -0.43 0.97
C LEU A 201 1.17 0.69 1.32
N SER A 202 2.44 0.49 0.98
CA SER A 202 3.41 1.58 0.96
C SER A 202 3.36 2.28 -0.40
N THR A 203 3.49 3.59 -0.43
CA THR A 203 3.59 4.35 -1.69
C THR A 203 4.35 5.66 -1.48
N HIS A 204 4.86 6.19 -2.57
CA HIS A 204 5.39 7.56 -2.65
C HIS A 204 4.50 8.49 -3.50
N ASP A 205 3.42 7.94 -4.09
CA ASP A 205 2.43 8.69 -4.87
C ASP A 205 1.43 9.39 -3.95
N LEU A 206 1.86 10.52 -3.43
CA LEU A 206 1.13 11.28 -2.42
C LEU A 206 -0.26 11.72 -2.88
N GLU A 207 -0.36 12.29 -4.09
CA GLU A 207 -1.63 12.81 -4.61
C GLU A 207 -2.66 11.71 -4.81
N LEU A 208 -2.24 10.55 -5.31
CA LEU A 208 -3.14 9.39 -5.47
C LEU A 208 -3.57 8.81 -4.11
N ALA A 209 -2.65 8.74 -3.16
CA ALA A 209 -2.98 8.27 -1.82
C ALA A 209 -4.02 9.17 -1.14
N LEU A 210 -3.86 10.50 -1.22
CA LEU A 210 -4.81 11.45 -0.65
C LEU A 210 -6.21 11.39 -1.29
N GLN A 211 -6.30 11.02 -2.57
CA GLN A 211 -7.57 10.94 -3.28
C GLN A 211 -8.33 9.64 -3.05
N ILE A 212 -7.64 8.55 -2.73
CA ILE A 212 -8.23 7.20 -2.79
C ILE A 212 -8.19 6.47 -1.44
N ALA A 213 -7.21 6.76 -0.58
CA ALA A 213 -7.06 6.06 0.69
C ALA A 213 -8.14 6.42 1.71
N ASP A 214 -8.64 5.43 2.45
CA ASP A 214 -9.49 5.67 3.63
C ASP A 214 -8.69 6.18 4.82
N LYS A 215 -7.43 5.72 4.92
CA LYS A 215 -6.48 6.11 5.96
C LYS A 215 -5.10 6.32 5.37
N ILE A 216 -4.36 7.25 5.96
CA ILE A 216 -2.96 7.51 5.67
C ILE A 216 -2.16 7.38 6.94
N TRP A 217 -1.01 6.72 6.84
CA TRP A 217 0.01 6.73 7.85
C TRP A 217 1.20 7.52 7.34
N LEU A 218 1.49 8.66 7.97
CA LEU A 218 2.69 9.44 7.68
C LEU A 218 3.85 8.92 8.53
N MET A 219 4.86 8.35 7.90
CA MET A 219 6.04 7.83 8.57
C MET A 219 7.19 8.82 8.50
N ASP A 220 7.62 9.33 9.66
CA ASP A 220 8.75 10.25 9.82
C ASP A 220 9.79 9.68 10.80
N ARG A 221 11.07 10.04 10.63
CA ARG A 221 12.14 9.57 11.50
C ARG A 221 12.08 10.13 12.92
N THR A 222 11.51 11.31 13.07
CA THR A 222 11.46 12.03 14.35
C THR A 222 10.16 11.77 15.10
N ASN A 223 9.05 11.69 14.38
CA ASN A 223 7.71 11.62 14.95
C ASN A 223 7.10 10.21 14.89
N GLY A 224 7.83 9.23 14.33
CA GLY A 224 7.30 7.88 14.15
C GLY A 224 6.19 7.84 13.10
N ILE A 225 5.02 7.29 13.46
CA ILE A 225 3.86 7.17 12.57
C ILE A 225 2.73 8.06 13.08
N THR A 226 2.21 8.90 12.18
CA THR A 226 0.99 9.71 12.41
C THR A 226 -0.14 9.16 11.53
N PRO A 227 -1.10 8.40 12.07
CA PRO A 227 -2.24 7.90 11.35
C PRO A 227 -3.38 8.92 11.32
N GLY A 228 -4.13 8.97 10.20
CA GLY A 228 -5.31 9.82 10.07
C GLY A 228 -6.05 9.59 8.77
N THR A 229 -7.24 10.19 8.62
CA THR A 229 -7.85 10.35 7.29
C THR A 229 -7.08 11.41 6.52
N PRO A 230 -7.12 11.40 5.16
CA PRO A 230 -6.53 12.48 4.37
C PRO A 230 -6.95 13.87 4.86
N GLU A 231 -8.24 14.04 5.15
CA GLU A 231 -8.85 15.30 5.59
C GLU A 231 -8.37 15.73 6.98
N ASP A 232 -8.34 14.81 7.95
CA ASP A 232 -7.86 15.10 9.31
C ASP A 232 -6.39 15.51 9.30
N LEU A 233 -5.55 14.82 8.52
CA LEU A 233 -4.13 15.14 8.39
C LEU A 233 -3.89 16.47 7.68
N ALA A 234 -4.76 16.86 6.74
CA ALA A 234 -4.73 18.16 6.09
C ALA A 234 -5.13 19.27 7.07
N LEU A 235 -6.28 19.14 7.74
CA LEU A 235 -6.83 20.15 8.66
C LEU A 235 -5.96 20.35 9.89
N SER A 236 -5.36 19.28 10.43
CA SER A 236 -4.44 19.36 11.57
C SER A 236 -3.05 19.92 11.22
N GLY A 237 -2.79 20.19 9.93
CA GLY A 237 -1.50 20.68 9.46
C GLY A 237 -0.38 19.63 9.39
N HIS A 238 -0.65 18.36 9.69
CA HIS A 238 0.34 17.29 9.63
C HIS A 238 0.91 17.09 8.22
N LEU A 239 0.08 17.21 7.17
CA LEU A 239 0.56 17.14 5.78
C LEU A 239 1.50 18.28 5.47
N SER A 240 1.15 19.52 5.81
CA SER A 240 2.00 20.69 5.60
C SER A 240 3.31 20.55 6.34
N GLY A 241 3.30 20.16 7.62
CA GLY A 241 4.49 19.96 8.44
C GLY A 241 5.41 18.85 7.92
N PHE A 242 4.83 17.75 7.45
CA PHE A 242 5.56 16.60 6.91
C PHE A 242 6.36 16.94 5.64
N PHE A 243 5.83 17.82 4.79
CA PHE A 243 6.45 18.20 3.53
C PHE A 243 7.18 19.56 3.55
N ALA A 244 6.97 20.40 4.56
CA ALA A 244 7.55 21.75 4.66
C ALA A 244 9.08 21.77 4.52
N ARG A 245 9.77 20.76 5.07
CA ARG A 245 11.24 20.63 5.00
C ARG A 245 11.76 20.40 3.57
N LYS A 246 10.89 20.10 2.61
CA LYS A 246 11.25 19.84 1.21
C LYS A 246 10.88 20.99 0.28
N GLY A 247 10.47 22.14 0.80
CA GLY A 247 9.97 23.25 -0.01
C GLY A 247 8.65 22.94 -0.71
N ILE A 248 7.83 22.08 -0.10
CA ILE A 248 6.51 21.68 -0.60
C ILE A 248 5.47 22.15 0.43
N VAL A 249 4.45 22.83 -0.03
CA VAL A 249 3.33 23.31 0.80
C VAL A 249 2.05 22.61 0.36
N PHE A 250 1.28 22.12 1.32
CA PHE A 250 -0.07 21.64 1.08
C PHE A 250 -1.04 22.84 1.12
N ASP A 251 -1.69 23.09 -0.01
CA ASP A 251 -2.70 24.14 -0.15
C ASP A 251 -4.07 23.59 0.27
N THR A 252 -4.54 23.98 1.45
CA THR A 252 -5.82 23.51 2.02
C THR A 252 -7.05 23.99 1.26
N GLU A 253 -6.96 25.09 0.47
CA GLU A 253 -8.06 25.55 -0.35
C GLU A 253 -8.28 24.67 -1.59
N THR A 254 -7.18 24.19 -2.18
CA THR A 254 -7.22 23.38 -3.40
C THR A 254 -7.08 21.88 -3.15
N GLY A 255 -6.62 21.48 -1.95
CA GLY A 255 -6.30 20.09 -1.63
C GLY A 255 -5.08 19.54 -2.38
N LEU A 256 -4.24 20.41 -2.94
CA LEU A 256 -3.09 20.04 -3.77
C LEU A 256 -1.76 20.46 -3.13
N PHE A 257 -0.71 19.74 -3.48
CA PHE A 257 0.65 20.16 -3.15
C PHE A 257 1.17 21.16 -4.15
N ARG A 258 1.89 22.17 -3.66
CA ARG A 258 2.59 23.15 -4.48
C ARG A 258 4.04 23.31 -3.99
N ILE A 259 4.89 23.75 -4.90
CA ILE A 259 6.26 24.15 -4.56
C ILE A 259 6.17 25.49 -3.82
N ASP A 260 6.89 25.61 -2.70
CA ASP A 260 7.03 26.85 -1.96
C ASP A 260 8.00 27.77 -2.71
N ASN A 261 7.47 28.54 -3.65
CA ASN A 261 8.25 29.53 -4.39
C ASN A 261 8.39 30.81 -3.54
N ARG A 262 9.62 31.22 -3.26
CA ARG A 262 9.87 32.54 -2.68
C ARG A 262 9.68 33.59 -3.77
N TYR A 263 8.51 34.24 -3.73
CA TYR A 263 8.19 35.30 -4.69
C TYR A 263 8.96 36.61 -4.35
N SER A 264 9.52 37.22 -5.37
CA SER A 264 10.23 38.53 -5.25
C SER A 264 9.30 39.74 -5.44
N LYS A 265 8.07 39.51 -5.93
CA LYS A 265 7.11 40.58 -6.21
C LYS A 265 5.68 40.10 -5.88
N GLU A 266 4.89 41.03 -5.37
CA GLU A 266 3.45 40.84 -5.16
C GLU A 266 2.67 41.44 -6.33
N ILE A 267 1.71 40.66 -6.86
CA ILE A 267 0.81 41.12 -7.93
C ILE A 267 -0.62 40.89 -7.44
N ARG A 268 -1.43 41.95 -7.47
CA ARG A 268 -2.87 41.85 -7.18
C ARG A 268 -3.61 41.34 -8.41
N LEU A 269 -4.16 40.13 -8.32
CA LEU A 269 -5.01 39.55 -9.34
C LEU A 269 -6.47 39.63 -8.87
N ILE A 270 -7.35 40.19 -9.70
CA ILE A 270 -8.80 40.35 -9.41
C ILE A 270 -9.59 39.55 -10.44
N GLY A 271 -10.50 38.70 -9.99
CA GLY A 271 -11.33 37.88 -10.86
C GLY A 271 -11.76 36.59 -10.22
N HIS A 272 -12.46 35.75 -10.96
CA HIS A 272 -12.90 34.42 -10.55
C HIS A 272 -13.05 33.51 -11.78
N GLY A 273 -13.22 32.19 -11.53
CA GLY A 273 -13.41 31.18 -12.56
C GLY A 273 -12.13 30.69 -13.22
N GLN A 274 -12.27 29.90 -14.28
CA GLN A 274 -11.20 29.14 -14.90
C GLN A 274 -10.03 30.00 -15.41
N LYS A 275 -10.31 31.13 -16.06
CA LYS A 275 -9.29 32.04 -16.57
C LYS A 275 -8.47 32.65 -15.43
N TYR A 276 -9.13 33.06 -14.34
CA TYR A 276 -8.45 33.55 -13.14
C TYR A 276 -7.54 32.50 -12.55
N ALA A 277 -8.01 31.26 -12.40
CA ALA A 277 -7.23 30.15 -11.87
C ALA A 277 -5.97 29.88 -12.73
N MET A 278 -6.09 29.91 -14.06
CA MET A 278 -4.97 29.70 -14.98
C MET A 278 -3.95 30.83 -14.92
N VAL A 279 -4.39 32.08 -14.87
CA VAL A 279 -3.49 33.24 -14.73
C VAL A 279 -2.78 33.21 -13.37
N ARG A 280 -3.50 32.96 -12.28
CA ARG A 280 -2.92 32.78 -10.95
C ARG A 280 -1.83 31.71 -10.97
N LYS A 281 -2.10 30.56 -11.58
CA LYS A 281 -1.15 29.45 -11.71
C LYS A 281 0.08 29.80 -12.56
N ALA A 282 -0.12 30.61 -13.62
CA ALA A 282 0.99 31.10 -14.45
C ALA A 282 1.90 32.08 -13.71
N LEU A 283 1.33 32.96 -12.88
CA LEU A 283 2.06 33.94 -12.07
C LEU A 283 2.80 33.30 -10.88
N GLN A 284 2.43 32.10 -10.48
CA GLN A 284 3.06 31.33 -9.40
C GLN A 284 4.24 30.46 -9.87
N ARG A 285 4.57 30.45 -11.14
CA ARG A 285 5.74 29.80 -11.74
C ARG A 285 6.92 30.76 -11.83
#